data_a915f26af8afa0ee68da90b45e52c9e1
#
_entry.id   a915f26af8afa0ee68da90b45e52c9e1
#
_cell.length_a   1.000
_cell.length_b   1.000
_cell.length_c   1.000
_cell.angle_alpha   90.00
_cell.angle_beta   90.00
_cell.angle_gamma   90.00
#
_symmetry.space_group_name_H-M   'P 1'
#
loop_
_entity.id
_entity.type
_entity.pdbx_description
1 polymer ?
#
loop_
_entity_poly.entity_id
_entity_poly.type
_entity_poly.pdbx_seq_one_letter_code
_entity_poly.pdbx_strand_id
1 'polypeptide(L)'
;MMLRVETQQLDGALICRLEGRFTGEGAEEVRRLVTRCDNQLELVVDLTDVMFIDAIGEEVLLFVKRLGAQFVAETSYSRDVCERLQLPSIGKRKPNMQVPGNSDGNGHRPRRL
;
A
#
# COMPACT_ATOMS: atom_id res chain seq x y z
N MET A 1 -5.58 16.63 13.85
CA MET A 1 -5.73 16.18 12.47
C MET A 1 -6.13 14.73 12.43
N MET A 2 -7.11 14.44 11.63
CA MET A 2 -7.68 13.09 11.60
C MET A 2 -7.12 12.27 10.46
N LEU A 3 -7.16 10.97 10.65
CA LEU A 3 -6.84 10.04 9.59
C LEU A 3 -8.07 9.82 8.73
N ARG A 4 -7.88 9.88 7.42
CA ARG A 4 -8.94 9.55 6.50
C ARG A 4 -8.63 8.22 5.86
N VAL A 5 -9.62 7.32 5.87
CA VAL A 5 -9.46 5.98 5.33
C VAL A 5 -10.50 5.77 4.24
N GLU A 6 -10.06 5.42 3.06
CA GLU A 6 -10.95 5.06 1.96
C GLU A 6 -10.64 3.65 1.55
N THR A 7 -11.68 2.85 1.38
CA THR A 7 -11.51 1.47 0.97
C THR A 7 -12.21 1.23 -0.35
N GLN A 8 -11.63 0.36 -1.15
CA GLN A 8 -12.21 -0.02 -2.42
C GLN A 8 -11.92 -1.49 -2.64
N GLN A 9 -12.95 -2.24 -2.98
CA GLN A 9 -12.79 -3.65 -3.29
C GLN A 9 -12.85 -3.83 -4.79
N LEU A 10 -11.82 -4.45 -5.34
CA LEU A 10 -11.66 -4.50 -6.79
C LEU A 10 -10.89 -5.75 -7.17
N ASP A 11 -11.50 -6.60 -7.98
CA ASP A 11 -10.82 -7.77 -8.57
C ASP A 11 -10.14 -8.64 -7.52
N GLY A 12 -10.82 -8.93 -6.44
CA GLY A 12 -10.26 -9.80 -5.41
C GLY A 12 -9.30 -9.12 -4.47
N ALA A 13 -9.18 -7.80 -4.54
CA ALA A 13 -8.28 -7.05 -3.67
C ALA A 13 -9.06 -6.03 -2.87
N LEU A 14 -8.64 -5.81 -1.64
CA LEU A 14 -9.12 -4.70 -0.84
C LEU A 14 -8.04 -3.65 -0.81
N ILE A 15 -8.33 -2.48 -1.35
CA ILE A 15 -7.39 -1.38 -1.39
C ILE A 15 -7.78 -0.39 -0.31
N CYS A 16 -6.85 -0.16 0.60
CA CYS A 16 -7.08 0.71 1.74
C CYS A 16 -6.18 1.94 1.58
N ARG A 17 -6.77 3.08 1.30
CA ARG A 17 -6.02 4.29 1.08
C ARG A 17 -6.07 5.16 2.32
N LEU A 18 -4.91 5.51 2.81
CA LEU A 18 -4.79 6.28 4.05
C LEU A 18 -4.32 7.69 3.74
N GLU A 19 -4.91 8.66 4.46
CA GLU A 19 -4.57 10.05 4.22
C GLU A 19 -4.49 10.77 5.56
N GLY A 20 -3.38 11.47 5.79
CA GLY A 20 -3.21 12.26 7.00
C GLY A 20 -2.23 11.63 7.97
N ARG A 21 -2.59 11.62 9.24
CA ARG A 21 -1.71 11.13 10.31
C ARG A 21 -2.12 9.72 10.72
N PHE A 22 -1.22 8.79 10.51
CA PHE A 22 -1.48 7.39 10.84
C PHE A 22 -0.93 7.12 12.24
N THR A 23 -1.69 7.55 13.25
CA THR A 23 -1.23 7.54 14.62
C THR A 23 -2.33 7.04 15.55
N GLY A 24 -1.92 6.51 16.70
CA GLY A 24 -2.79 6.19 17.81
C GLY A 24 -4.10 5.51 17.44
N GLU A 25 -5.19 6.13 17.82
CA GLU A 25 -6.54 5.58 17.58
C GLU A 25 -6.81 5.34 16.10
N GLY A 26 -6.38 6.26 15.25
CA GLY A 26 -6.61 6.09 13.83
C GLY A 26 -5.94 4.85 13.29
N ALA A 27 -4.71 4.61 13.72
CA ALA A 27 -4.00 3.40 13.29
C ALA A 27 -4.69 2.14 13.81
N GLU A 28 -5.15 2.17 15.06
CA GLU A 28 -5.86 1.02 15.62
C GLU A 28 -7.17 0.75 14.89
N GLU A 29 -7.84 1.80 14.42
CA GLU A 29 -9.04 1.62 13.63
C GLU A 29 -8.75 0.85 12.35
N VAL A 30 -7.63 1.16 11.71
CA VAL A 30 -7.25 0.43 10.51
C VAL A 30 -6.95 -1.03 10.83
N ARG A 31 -6.30 -1.27 11.97
CA ARG A 31 -6.04 -2.64 12.37
C ARG A 31 -7.34 -3.42 12.55
N ARG A 32 -8.32 -2.81 13.19
CA ARG A 32 -9.63 -3.46 13.36
C ARG A 32 -10.31 -3.70 12.02
N LEU A 33 -10.19 -2.74 11.11
CA LEU A 33 -10.80 -2.86 9.80
C LEU A 33 -10.22 -4.03 9.02
N VAL A 34 -8.90 -4.13 8.95
CA VAL A 34 -8.29 -5.21 8.19
C VAL A 34 -8.51 -6.56 8.85
N THR A 35 -8.65 -6.59 10.18
CA THR A 35 -8.91 -7.83 10.89
C THR A 35 -10.30 -8.38 10.54
N ARG A 36 -11.25 -7.48 10.25
CA ARG A 36 -12.62 -7.89 9.92
C ARG A 36 -12.78 -8.21 8.44
N CYS A 37 -11.79 -7.96 7.62
CA CYS A 37 -11.91 -8.20 6.18
C CYS A 37 -11.86 -9.67 5.86
N ASP A 38 -12.46 -9.99 4.71
CA ASP A 38 -12.38 -11.34 4.16
C ASP A 38 -10.91 -11.63 3.87
N ASN A 39 -10.37 -12.66 4.51
CA ASN A 39 -8.95 -12.97 4.34
C ASN A 39 -8.63 -13.61 3.01
N GLN A 40 -9.62 -13.80 2.16
CA GLN A 40 -9.38 -14.25 0.80
C GLN A 40 -9.07 -13.10 -0.15
N LEU A 41 -9.27 -11.87 0.31
CA LEU A 41 -8.94 -10.71 -0.49
C LEU A 41 -7.46 -10.37 -0.33
N GLU A 42 -6.86 -9.98 -1.43
CA GLU A 42 -5.51 -9.40 -1.37
C GLU A 42 -5.61 -8.03 -0.72
N LEU A 43 -4.70 -7.74 0.18
CA LEU A 43 -4.74 -6.47 0.90
C LEU A 43 -3.67 -5.54 0.35
N VAL A 44 -4.08 -4.35 -0.06
CA VAL A 44 -3.17 -3.33 -0.55
C VAL A 44 -3.40 -2.08 0.27
N VAL A 45 -2.33 -1.55 0.85
CA VAL A 45 -2.41 -0.35 1.67
C VAL A 45 -1.64 0.76 0.96
N ASP A 46 -2.32 1.85 0.66
CA ASP A 46 -1.70 2.99 -0.03
C ASP A 46 -1.32 4.03 1.01
N LEU A 47 -0.03 4.24 1.15
CA LEU A 47 0.54 5.18 2.12
C LEU A 47 0.94 6.51 1.51
N THR A 48 0.64 6.72 0.23
CA THR A 48 1.15 7.88 -0.48
C THR A 48 0.80 9.21 0.20
N ASP A 49 -0.41 9.31 0.72
CA ASP A 49 -0.88 10.56 1.31
C ASP A 49 -0.77 10.59 2.84
N VAL A 50 -0.06 9.64 3.42
CA VAL A 50 0.20 9.66 4.85
C VAL A 50 1.32 10.66 5.14
N MET A 51 1.10 11.51 6.12
CA MET A 51 2.03 12.60 6.44
C MET A 51 2.89 12.30 7.65
N PHE A 52 2.43 11.45 8.53
CA PHE A 52 3.17 11.16 9.75
C PHE A 52 2.70 9.84 10.34
N ILE A 53 3.63 9.06 10.86
CA ILE A 53 3.35 7.75 11.45
C ILE A 53 4.07 7.70 12.80
N ASP A 54 3.32 7.41 13.88
CA ASP A 54 3.94 7.26 15.20
C ASP A 54 4.25 5.78 15.46
N ALA A 55 4.71 5.49 16.68
CA ALA A 55 5.10 4.12 17.01
C ALA A 55 3.94 3.15 16.88
N ILE A 56 2.75 3.58 17.28
CA ILE A 56 1.57 2.71 17.15
C ILE A 56 1.25 2.47 15.68
N GLY A 57 1.36 3.52 14.87
CA GLY A 57 1.16 3.35 13.44
C GLY A 57 2.13 2.37 12.82
N GLU A 58 3.40 2.45 13.25
CA GLU A 58 4.40 1.50 12.74
C GLU A 58 4.04 0.07 13.14
N GLU A 59 3.58 -0.12 14.37
CA GLU A 59 3.18 -1.47 14.79
C GLU A 59 2.03 -2.00 13.96
N VAL A 60 1.07 -1.13 13.65
CA VAL A 60 -0.07 -1.56 12.83
C VAL A 60 0.40 -1.91 11.43
N LEU A 61 1.31 -1.13 10.85
CA LEU A 61 1.83 -1.46 9.53
C LEU A 61 2.55 -2.80 9.53
N LEU A 62 3.31 -3.08 10.57
CA LEU A 62 3.98 -4.38 10.66
C LEU A 62 2.98 -5.51 10.84
N PHE A 63 1.92 -5.28 11.59
CA PHE A 63 0.86 -6.26 11.72
C PHE A 63 0.22 -6.56 10.35
N VAL A 64 -0.11 -5.50 9.62
CA VAL A 64 -0.74 -5.65 8.31
C VAL A 64 0.21 -6.34 7.32
N LYS A 65 1.51 -6.04 7.44
CA LYS A 65 2.52 -6.73 6.64
C LYS A 65 2.47 -8.23 6.88
N ARG A 66 2.33 -8.63 8.14
CA ARG A 66 2.28 -10.05 8.47
C ARG A 66 1.05 -10.74 7.92
N LEU A 67 0.00 -9.98 7.64
CA LEU A 67 -1.20 -10.52 6.98
C LEU A 67 -1.00 -10.70 5.49
N GLY A 68 0.16 -10.32 4.96
CA GLY A 68 0.45 -10.49 3.55
C GLY A 68 0.14 -9.27 2.70
N ALA A 69 -0.06 -8.13 3.32
CA ALA A 69 -0.41 -6.92 2.58
C ALA A 69 0.74 -6.43 1.74
N GLN A 70 0.41 -5.74 0.66
CA GLN A 70 1.36 -5.00 -0.13
C GLN A 70 1.07 -3.52 0.03
N PHE A 71 2.08 -2.70 -0.20
CA PHE A 71 1.98 -1.28 0.10
C PHE A 71 2.31 -0.45 -1.12
N VAL A 72 1.64 0.69 -1.25
CA VAL A 72 1.92 1.66 -2.29
C VAL A 72 2.49 2.89 -1.62
N ALA A 73 3.62 3.38 -2.11
CA ALA A 73 4.29 4.53 -1.52
C ALA A 73 4.92 5.34 -2.65
N GLU A 74 4.42 6.55 -2.86
CA GLU A 74 4.85 7.37 -3.98
C GLU A 74 5.59 8.64 -3.55
N THR A 75 5.55 8.98 -2.26
CA THR A 75 6.27 10.16 -1.77
C THR A 75 7.58 9.74 -1.12
N SER A 76 8.49 10.68 -0.96
CA SER A 76 9.75 10.40 -0.29
C SER A 76 9.52 9.86 1.12
N TYR A 77 8.60 10.48 1.85
CA TYR A 77 8.32 10.04 3.20
C TYR A 77 7.76 8.62 3.24
N SER A 78 6.75 8.35 2.39
CA SER A 78 6.13 7.04 2.42
C SER A 78 7.10 5.95 1.95
N ARG A 79 7.95 6.28 0.98
CA ARG A 79 8.97 5.31 0.54
C ARG A 79 9.98 5.02 1.64
N ASP A 80 10.37 6.07 2.37
CA ASP A 80 11.31 5.89 3.46
C ASP A 80 10.72 4.98 4.54
N VAL A 81 9.45 5.16 4.85
CA VAL A 81 8.78 4.31 5.83
C VAL A 81 8.78 2.87 5.36
N CYS A 82 8.41 2.63 4.11
CA CYS A 82 8.38 1.28 3.58
C CYS A 82 9.76 0.64 3.64
N GLU A 83 10.79 1.40 3.31
CA GLU A 83 12.14 0.88 3.33
C GLU A 83 12.59 0.57 4.75
N ARG A 84 12.33 1.49 5.65
CA ARG A 84 12.75 1.34 7.05
C ARG A 84 12.06 0.17 7.73
N LEU A 85 10.80 -0.04 7.46
CA LEU A 85 10.02 -1.12 8.05
C LEU A 85 10.03 -2.38 7.19
N GLN A 86 10.72 -2.32 6.06
CA GLN A 86 10.81 -3.46 5.13
C GLN A 86 9.43 -3.94 4.69
N LEU A 87 8.57 -3.00 4.34
CA LEU A 87 7.24 -3.31 3.84
C LEU A 87 7.33 -3.66 2.36
N PRO A 88 6.64 -4.72 1.91
CA PRO A 88 6.64 -5.05 0.49
C PRO A 88 5.89 -3.98 -0.30
N SER A 89 6.63 -3.22 -1.07
CA SER A 89 6.11 -2.06 -1.75
C SER A 89 5.96 -2.34 -3.24
N ILE A 90 4.78 -2.03 -3.78
CA ILE A 90 4.56 -2.13 -5.22
C ILE A 90 4.40 -0.72 -5.76
N GLY A 91 4.81 -0.54 -6.98
CA GLY A 91 4.65 0.75 -7.62
C GLY A 91 3.19 1.02 -7.90
N LYS A 92 2.85 2.30 -8.04
CA LYS A 92 1.50 2.65 -8.39
C LYS A 92 1.16 2.05 -9.75
N ARG A 93 0.01 1.41 -9.84
CA ARG A 93 -0.39 0.74 -11.05
C ARG A 93 -0.66 1.74 -12.16
N LYS A 94 -0.02 1.53 -13.28
CA LYS A 94 -0.31 2.34 -14.45
C LYS A 94 -1.50 1.77 -15.20
N PRO A 95 -2.28 2.60 -15.83
CA PRO A 95 -3.44 2.09 -16.53
C PRO A 95 -3.12 1.22 -17.69
N ASN A 96 -2.02 1.04 -18.08
CA ASN A 96 -1.72 0.10 -19.09
C ASN A 96 -0.41 -0.46 -18.94
N MET A 97 -0.18 -0.90 -18.83
CA MET A 97 0.88 -1.47 -18.64
C MET A 97 1.27 -2.48 -18.97
N GLN A 98 0.98 -2.20 -19.66
CA GLN A 98 1.48 -2.81 -19.87
C GLN A 98 2.03 -3.26 -20.37
N VAL A 99 2.11 -3.27 -20.95
CA VAL A 99 2.86 -3.44 -21.24
C VAL A 99 3.34 -3.85 -21.90
N PRO A 100 3.31 -3.98 -22.41
CA PRO A 100 4.12 -4.30 -22.71
C PRO A 100 4.76 -4.65 -23.18
N GLY A 101 4.48 -4.83 -23.53
CA GLY A 101 5.47 -4.82 -23.52
C GLY A 101 5.87 -5.03 -23.72
N ASN A 102 5.62 -5.29 -24.32
CA ASN A 102 6.50 -5.23 -24.11
C ASN A 102 7.01 -5.28 -24.08
N SER A 103 6.60 -5.39 -24.62
CA SER A 103 7.53 -5.13 -24.34
C SER A 103 8.07 -5.18 -24.30
N ASP A 104 7.70 -5.37 -25.01
CA ASP A 104 8.59 -5.17 -24.72
C ASP A 104 9.06 -5.25 -24.58
N GLY A 105 8.51 -5.46 -25.23
CA GLY A 105 9.32 -5.15 -24.94
C GLY A 105 9.60 -5.29 -24.81
N ASN A 106 9.44 -5.27 -25.00
CA ASN A 106 10.06 -5.10 -24.68
C ASN A 106 10.43 -5.20 -24.43
N GLY A 107 9.90 -5.22 -25.44
CA GLY A 107 10.63 -5.02 -25.18
C GLY A 107 10.92 -5.23 -25.12
N HIS A 108 11.05 -5.02 -25.24
CA HIS A 108 11.61 -5.01 -25.04
C HIS A 108 12.07 -5.16 -25.09
N ARG A 109 11.97 -5.00 -25.76
CA ARG A 109 12.70 -5.02 -25.79
C ARG A 109 13.06 -5.17 -25.86
N PRO A 110 12.82 -4.78 -26.09
CA PRO A 110 13.43 -4.87 -26.00
C PRO A 110 13.81 -5.07 -26.20
N ARG A 111 13.71 -4.84 -26.65
CA ARG A 111 14.32 -4.83 -26.63
C ARG A 111 14.74 -4.94 -26.75
N ARG A 112 14.37 -4.55 -27.26
CA ARG A 112 14.98 -4.50 -27.14
C ARG A 112 15.35 -4.58 -27.12
N LEU A 113 14.82 -4.48 -27.93
CA LEU A 113 15.43 -4.45 -27.69
C LEU A 113 15.79 -4.58 -27.68
#